data_506be614d1e8d0cd1977b7ed8cdb8fc2
#
_entry.id   506be614d1e8d0cd1977b7ed8cdb8fc2
#
_cell.length_a   1.000
_cell.length_b   1.000
_cell.length_c   1.000
_cell.angle_alpha   90.00
_cell.angle_beta   90.00
_cell.angle_gamma   90.00
#
_symmetry.space_group_name_H-M   'P 1'
#
loop_
_entity.id
_entity.type
_entity.pdbx_description
1 polymer ?
#
loop_
_entity_poly.entity_id
_entity_poly.type
_entity_poly.pdbx_seq_one_letter_code
_entity_poly.pdbx_strand_id
1 'polypeptide(L)'
;MYKRQDYVSKNNIEFVLYDTAGRINIDNELLEELNLIESEIVPNETILVLDSLTGQEAMKVATDFATTVKVTGSMLTRIDGDSRGGSALSMKVATGCPIKFMGCLLYTSPSPRD
;
A
#
# COMPACT_ATOMS: atom_id res chain seq x y z
N MET A 1 11.14 -7.16 -14.96
CA MET A 1 11.63 -6.85 -13.62
C MET A 1 13.14 -6.63 -13.58
N TYR A 2 13.93 -7.57 -14.03
CA TYR A 2 15.38 -7.40 -14.06
C TYR A 2 15.87 -6.18 -14.82
N LYS A 3 15.23 -5.84 -15.92
CA LYS A 3 15.59 -4.67 -16.72
C LYS A 3 15.43 -3.35 -15.96
N ARG A 4 14.44 -3.28 -15.06
CA ARG A 4 14.22 -2.09 -14.24
C ARG A 4 15.29 -1.94 -13.18
N GLN A 5 15.70 -3.03 -12.55
CA GLN A 5 16.77 -3.02 -11.55
C GLN A 5 18.12 -2.67 -12.19
N ASP A 6 18.39 -3.19 -13.38
CA ASP A 6 19.58 -2.83 -14.14
C ASP A 6 19.63 -1.33 -14.45
N TYR A 7 18.50 -0.78 -14.89
CA TYR A 7 18.38 0.64 -15.16
C TYR A 7 18.67 1.49 -13.93
N VAL A 8 18.10 1.09 -12.80
CA VAL A 8 18.31 1.77 -11.51
C VAL A 8 19.79 1.78 -11.13
N SER A 9 20.45 0.64 -11.24
CA SER A 9 21.87 0.50 -10.89
C SER A 9 22.77 1.34 -11.79
N LYS A 10 22.46 1.37 -13.08
CA LYS A 10 23.27 2.10 -14.07
C LYS A 10 23.11 3.62 -14.00
N ASN A 11 21.97 4.11 -13.49
CA ASN A 11 21.65 5.53 -13.50
C ASN A 11 21.71 6.19 -12.11
N ASN A 12 22.24 5.53 -11.11
CA ASN A 12 22.38 6.04 -9.74
C ASN A 12 21.07 6.59 -9.15
N ILE A 13 19.98 5.86 -9.33
CA ILE A 13 18.68 6.24 -8.83
C ILE A 13 18.62 5.91 -7.34
N GLU A 14 18.27 6.90 -6.52
CA GLU A 14 18.23 6.76 -5.07
C GLU A 14 16.94 6.10 -4.58
N PHE A 15 15.81 6.41 -5.20
CA PHE A 15 14.50 5.90 -4.81
C PHE A 15 13.78 5.27 -5.99
N VAL A 16 13.18 4.11 -5.76
CA VAL A 16 12.38 3.43 -6.77
C VAL A 16 11.04 3.05 -6.14
N LEU A 17 9.96 3.42 -6.80
CA LEU A 17 8.62 3.03 -6.43
C LEU A 17 8.10 2.01 -7.43
N TYR A 18 7.70 0.85 -6.93
CA TYR A 18 7.08 -0.19 -7.73
C TYR A 18 5.58 -0.13 -7.51
N ASP A 19 4.85 0.30 -8.50
CA ASP A 19 3.39 0.34 -8.46
C ASP A 19 2.87 -0.95 -9.10
N THR A 20 2.09 -1.68 -8.32
CA THR A 20 1.53 -2.96 -8.77
C THR A 20 0.09 -2.78 -9.23
N ALA A 21 -0.39 -3.73 -10.03
CA ALA A 21 -1.76 -3.69 -10.48
C ALA A 21 -2.73 -3.78 -9.30
N GLY A 22 -3.72 -2.89 -9.27
CA GLY A 22 -4.79 -2.93 -8.29
C GLY A 22 -5.94 -3.78 -8.79
N ARG A 23 -6.54 -4.57 -7.89
CA ARG A 23 -7.73 -5.36 -8.21
C ARG A 23 -8.76 -5.17 -7.11
N ILE A 24 -10.03 -5.20 -7.48
CA ILE A 24 -11.13 -5.09 -6.52
C ILE A 24 -11.21 -6.35 -5.68
N ASN A 25 -11.03 -7.50 -6.30
CA ASN A 25 -11.04 -8.79 -5.62
C ASN A 25 -9.61 -9.30 -5.48
N ILE A 26 -9.26 -9.74 -4.30
CA ILE A 26 -7.97 -10.33 -4.04
C ILE A 26 -8.13 -11.84 -4.14
N ASP A 27 -7.46 -12.39 -5.12
CA ASP A 27 -7.41 -13.83 -5.32
C ASP A 27 -6.00 -14.35 -5.01
N ASN A 28 -5.87 -15.65 -4.95
CA ASN A 28 -4.60 -16.29 -4.66
C ASN A 28 -3.55 -16.00 -5.72
N GLU A 29 -3.97 -15.86 -6.97
CA GLU A 29 -3.07 -15.57 -8.08
C GLU A 29 -2.38 -14.22 -7.89
N LEU A 30 -3.14 -13.19 -7.49
CA LEU A 30 -2.58 -11.87 -7.20
C LEU A 30 -1.60 -11.92 -6.02
N LEU A 31 -1.95 -12.63 -4.97
CA LEU A 31 -1.09 -12.76 -3.79
C LEU A 31 0.21 -13.49 -4.13
N GLU A 32 0.15 -14.53 -4.94
CA GLU A 32 1.33 -15.23 -5.42
C GLU A 32 2.22 -14.34 -6.28
N GLU A 33 1.63 -13.57 -7.18
CA GLU A 33 2.35 -12.62 -8.01
C GLU A 33 3.09 -11.58 -7.16
N LEU A 34 2.40 -11.01 -6.17
CA LEU A 34 3.00 -10.02 -5.28
C LEU A 34 4.13 -10.63 -4.43
N ASN A 35 3.96 -11.85 -3.99
CA ASN A 35 4.99 -12.55 -3.23
C ASN A 35 6.25 -12.81 -4.09
N LEU A 36 6.06 -13.17 -5.36
CA LEU A 36 7.17 -13.32 -6.28
C LEU A 36 7.90 -11.99 -6.52
N ILE A 37 7.15 -10.92 -6.71
CA ILE A 37 7.73 -9.59 -6.87
C ILE A 37 8.54 -9.20 -5.63
N GLU A 38 7.98 -9.40 -4.45
CA GLU A 38 8.66 -9.09 -3.20
C GLU A 38 9.98 -9.87 -3.08
N SER A 39 9.97 -11.15 -3.41
CA SER A 39 11.17 -11.98 -3.31
C SER A 39 12.27 -11.58 -4.31
N GLU A 40 11.89 -11.09 -5.47
CA GLU A 40 12.86 -10.65 -6.48
C GLU A 40 13.43 -9.26 -6.20
N ILE A 41 12.57 -8.34 -5.75
CA ILE A 41 12.96 -6.95 -5.54
C ILE A 41 13.64 -6.75 -4.19
N VAL A 42 13.22 -7.49 -3.18
CA VAL A 42 13.64 -7.32 -1.78
C VAL A 42 13.47 -5.85 -1.36
N PRO A 43 12.21 -5.35 -1.31
CA PRO A 43 11.99 -3.94 -1.06
C PRO A 43 12.37 -3.53 0.38
N ASN A 44 12.77 -2.28 0.54
CA ASN A 44 13.00 -1.72 1.87
C ASN A 44 11.70 -1.47 2.60
N GLU A 45 10.67 -1.08 1.87
CA GLU A 45 9.34 -0.81 2.38
C GLU A 45 8.29 -1.39 1.46
N THR A 46 7.27 -1.99 2.05
CA THR A 46 6.08 -2.46 1.34
C THR A 46 4.87 -1.80 1.97
N ILE A 47 4.25 -0.89 1.24
CA ILE A 47 3.13 -0.09 1.73
C ILE A 47 1.82 -0.62 1.15
N LEU A 48 0.92 -1.00 2.03
CA LEU A 48 -0.42 -1.42 1.65
C LEU A 48 -1.33 -0.20 1.59
N VAL A 49 -1.93 0.05 0.43
CA VAL A 49 -2.84 1.17 0.22
C VAL A 49 -4.28 0.68 0.28
N LEU A 50 -5.06 1.23 1.18
CA LEU A 50 -6.46 0.89 1.35
C LEU A 50 -7.32 2.16 1.40
N ASP A 51 -8.56 2.00 0.95
CA ASP A 51 -9.55 3.05 0.99
C ASP A 51 -10.31 2.98 2.31
N SER A 52 -10.30 4.05 3.07
CA SER A 52 -10.96 4.11 4.38
C SER A 52 -12.48 3.95 4.32
N LEU A 53 -13.08 4.19 3.15
CA LEU A 53 -14.53 4.09 3.00
C LEU A 53 -15.03 2.67 2.71
N THR A 54 -14.17 1.72 2.45
CA THR A 54 -14.58 0.34 2.16
C THR A 54 -14.92 -0.50 3.39
N GLY A 55 -14.64 0.01 4.58
CA GLY A 55 -15.09 -0.62 5.82
C GLY A 55 -14.52 -2.00 6.11
N GLN A 56 -15.39 -2.95 6.40
CA GLN A 56 -15.00 -4.32 6.78
C GLN A 56 -14.26 -5.07 5.67
N GLU A 57 -14.59 -4.81 4.43
CA GLU A 57 -13.91 -5.44 3.29
C GLU A 57 -12.44 -5.03 3.24
N ALA A 58 -12.15 -3.78 3.54
CA ALA A 58 -10.78 -3.30 3.60
C ALA A 58 -9.97 -4.04 4.66
N MET A 59 -10.59 -4.36 5.79
CA MET A 59 -9.91 -5.08 6.87
C MET A 59 -9.58 -6.51 6.48
N LYS A 60 -10.49 -7.18 5.78
CA LYS A 60 -10.23 -8.52 5.26
C LYS A 60 -9.07 -8.50 4.28
N VAL A 61 -9.10 -7.56 3.34
CA VAL A 61 -8.03 -7.36 2.38
C VAL A 61 -6.69 -7.14 3.09
N ALA A 62 -6.68 -6.27 4.09
CA ALA A 62 -5.48 -5.96 4.86
C ALA A 62 -4.90 -7.20 5.55
N THR A 63 -5.77 -8.02 6.14
CA THR A 63 -5.35 -9.25 6.80
C THR A 63 -4.77 -10.25 5.81
N ASP A 64 -5.43 -10.44 4.66
CA ASP A 64 -4.97 -11.36 3.62
C ASP A 64 -3.61 -10.93 3.07
N PHE A 65 -3.41 -9.66 2.83
CA PHE A 65 -2.11 -9.13 2.39
C PHE A 65 -1.04 -9.30 3.46
N ALA A 66 -1.35 -8.97 4.69
CA ALA A 66 -0.38 -9.03 5.77
C ALA A 66 0.11 -10.45 6.07
N THR A 67 -0.71 -11.45 5.79
CA THR A 67 -0.33 -12.86 5.97
C THR A 67 0.50 -13.42 4.81
N THR A 68 0.38 -12.83 3.63
CA THR A 68 1.06 -13.32 2.42
C THR A 68 2.29 -12.52 2.06
N VAL A 69 2.20 -11.19 2.17
CA VAL A 69 3.26 -10.26 1.81
C VAL A 69 3.75 -9.55 3.06
N LYS A 70 5.04 -9.30 3.14
CA LYS A 70 5.62 -8.63 4.31
C LYS A 70 5.34 -7.13 4.24
N VAL A 71 4.18 -6.72 4.71
CA VAL A 71 3.77 -5.31 4.76
C VAL A 71 4.53 -4.60 5.89
N THR A 72 5.15 -3.48 5.58
CA THR A 72 5.91 -2.69 6.57
C THR A 72 5.18 -1.43 7.01
N GLY A 73 4.19 -1.01 6.26
CA GLY A 73 3.38 0.15 6.60
C GLY A 73 2.11 0.19 5.78
N SER A 74 1.24 1.11 6.13
CA SER A 74 -0.06 1.26 5.49
C SER A 74 -0.31 2.71 5.09
N MET A 75 -1.12 2.87 4.05
CA MET A 75 -1.64 4.17 3.64
C MET A 75 -3.15 4.08 3.52
N LEU A 76 -3.85 5.02 4.13
CA LEU A 76 -5.30 5.14 4.01
C LEU A 76 -5.63 6.30 3.10
N THR A 77 -6.55 6.06 2.15
CA THR A 77 -7.06 7.10 1.26
C THR A 77 -8.48 7.49 1.68
N ARG A 78 -8.91 8.66 1.26
CA ARG A 78 -10.25 9.22 1.52
C ARG A 78 -10.60 9.27 3.02
N ILE A 79 -9.67 9.62 3.86
CA ILE A 79 -9.89 9.67 5.30
C ILE A 79 -10.86 10.75 5.73
N ASP A 80 -11.14 11.72 4.88
CA ASP A 80 -12.14 12.74 5.11
C ASP A 80 -13.56 12.16 5.26
N GLY A 81 -13.80 10.94 4.77
CA GLY A 81 -15.03 10.22 5.01
C GLY A 81 -15.04 9.40 6.31
N ASP A 82 -13.93 9.31 7.01
CA ASP A 82 -13.78 8.55 8.24
C ASP A 82 -13.64 9.50 9.44
N SER A 83 -14.75 10.07 9.85
CA SER A 83 -14.76 11.13 10.86
C SER A 83 -14.27 10.72 12.24
N ARG A 84 -14.25 9.43 12.54
CA ARG A 84 -13.86 8.91 13.87
C ARG A 84 -12.51 8.21 13.89
N GLY A 85 -11.87 8.11 12.73
CA GLY A 85 -10.58 7.41 12.64
C GLY A 85 -10.67 5.90 12.88
N GLY A 86 -11.85 5.32 12.78
CA GLY A 86 -12.04 3.89 13.03
C GLY A 86 -11.31 3.00 12.06
N SER A 87 -11.23 3.40 10.79
CA SER A 87 -10.51 2.66 9.77
C SER A 87 -9.02 2.57 10.06
N ALA A 88 -8.43 3.66 10.54
CA ALA A 88 -7.01 3.69 10.89
C ALA A 88 -6.70 2.71 12.02
N LEU A 89 -7.51 2.72 13.08
CA LEU A 89 -7.33 1.82 14.20
C LEU A 89 -7.50 0.36 13.79
N SER A 90 -8.57 0.07 13.03
CA SER A 90 -8.84 -1.28 12.54
C SER A 90 -7.73 -1.80 11.65
N MET A 91 -7.19 -0.94 10.79
CA MET A 91 -6.08 -1.30 9.90
C MET A 91 -4.82 -1.65 10.66
N LYS A 92 -4.49 -0.88 11.68
CA LYS A 92 -3.35 -1.15 12.52
C LYS A 92 -3.49 -2.50 13.24
N VAL A 93 -4.68 -2.79 13.73
CA VAL A 93 -4.97 -4.08 14.36
C VAL A 93 -4.85 -5.23 13.36
N ALA A 94 -5.40 -5.06 12.16
CA ALA A 94 -5.40 -6.11 11.15
C ALA A 94 -4.01 -6.42 10.60
N THR A 95 -3.20 -5.39 10.36
CA THR A 95 -1.88 -5.56 9.76
C THR A 95 -0.74 -5.63 10.77
N GLY A 96 -0.94 -5.09 11.96
CA GLY A 96 0.13 -4.92 12.93
C GLY A 96 1.15 -3.86 12.55
N CYS A 97 0.92 -3.14 11.45
CA CYS A 97 1.87 -2.18 10.91
C CYS A 97 1.42 -0.74 11.14
N PRO A 98 2.34 0.21 11.21
CA PRO A 98 1.97 1.61 11.39
C PRO A 98 1.34 2.20 10.14
N ILE A 99 0.45 3.15 10.31
CA ILE A 99 -0.07 3.95 9.21
C ILE A 99 0.93 5.06 8.95
N LYS A 100 1.54 5.03 7.78
CA LYS A 100 2.58 5.99 7.43
C LYS A 100 2.06 7.18 6.64
N PHE A 101 0.98 7.00 5.89
CA PHE A 101 0.42 8.05 5.05
C PHE A 101 -1.10 8.06 5.13
N MET A 102 -1.67 9.25 5.04
CA MET A 102 -3.11 9.45 4.98
C MET A 102 -3.44 10.40 3.83
N GLY A 103 -4.36 9.98 2.97
CA GLY A 103 -4.82 10.78 1.85
C GLY A 103 -6.22 11.33 2.08
N CYS A 104 -6.47 12.56 1.65
CA CYS A 104 -7.75 13.23 1.80
C CYS A 104 -8.21 13.83 0.47
N LEU A 105 -9.46 13.64 0.12
CA LEU A 105 -10.02 14.20 -1.11
C LEU A 105 -10.39 15.67 -1.01
N LEU A 106 -10.74 16.13 0.18
CA LEU A 106 -11.14 17.51 0.37
C LEU A 106 -10.00 18.50 0.11
N TYR A 107 -8.77 18.05 0.33
CA TYR A 107 -7.58 18.88 0.12
C TYR A 107 -6.76 18.32 -0.99
N THR A 108 -7.38 18.36 -2.16
CA THR A 108 -6.66 17.78 -3.22
C THR A 108 -5.61 18.60 -3.68
N SER A 109 -5.23 19.38 -3.45
CA SER A 109 -4.32 19.99 -4.02
C SER A 109 -3.49 20.00 -4.14
N PRO A 110 -3.13 19.93 -4.31
CA PRO A 110 -2.20 20.26 -4.69
C PRO A 110 -1.81 21.20 -5.03
N SER A 111 -2.21 21.82 -4.82
CA SER A 111 -1.73 22.98 -5.14
C SER A 111 -0.51 23.33 -4.45
N PRO A 112 0.59 23.22 -5.03
CA PRO A 112 1.84 23.47 -4.37
C PRO A 112 2.00 24.87 -3.88
N ARG A 113 1.21 25.72 -4.35
CA ARG A 113 1.32 27.07 -3.88
C ARG A 113 0.60 27.30 -2.59
N ASP A 114 -0.04 26.33 -2.13
CA ASP A 114 -0.73 26.43 -0.86
C ASP A 114 0.22 26.33 0.30
#